data_419466df1449186ae3bb88116178b9eb
#
_entry.id   419466df1449186ae3bb88116178b9eb
#
_cell.length_a   1.000
_cell.length_b   1.000
_cell.length_c   1.000
_cell.angle_alpha   90.00
_cell.angle_beta   90.00
_cell.angle_gamma   90.00
#
_symmetry.space_group_name_H-M   'P 1'
#
loop_
_entity.id
_entity.type
_entity.pdbx_description
1 polymer ?
#
loop_
_entity_poly.entity_id
_entity_poly.type
_entity_poly.pdbx_seq_one_letter_code
_entity_poly.pdbx_strand_id
1 'polypeptide(L)'
;AGVTNSAFRTIAKEFGAGLVVMEMISEKGLLYNNEKTLHMLHIDENEHPMSIQLFGGDAEGLKRAADFIQTNTKADIVDINMGCPVNKVVKNEAGAKWLKDLPHCQGSNVSA
;
A
#
# COMPACT_ATOMS: atom_id res chain seq x y z
N ALA A 1 -3.36 -11.68 -3.44
CA ALA A 1 -3.79 -10.55 -4.26
C ALA A 1 -5.11 -10.87 -4.98
N GLY A 2 -5.92 -9.86 -5.24
CA GLY A 2 -7.21 -10.02 -5.92
C GLY A 2 -8.36 -10.53 -5.05
N VAL A 3 -8.20 -10.58 -3.74
CA VAL A 3 -9.20 -11.12 -2.80
C VAL A 3 -9.73 -10.05 -1.83
N THR A 4 -8.88 -9.16 -1.34
CA THR A 4 -9.25 -8.22 -0.30
C THR A 4 -9.95 -6.96 -0.84
N ASN A 5 -11.18 -7.13 -1.29
CA ASN A 5 -12.09 -6.00 -1.58
C ASN A 5 -12.83 -5.56 -0.31
N SER A 6 -13.61 -4.47 -0.39
CA SER A 6 -14.36 -3.93 0.76
C SER A 6 -15.31 -4.95 1.37
N ALA A 7 -16.04 -5.72 0.55
CA ALA A 7 -16.96 -6.75 1.04
C ALA A 7 -16.22 -7.82 1.85
N PHE A 8 -15.08 -8.32 1.37
CA PHE A 8 -14.26 -9.29 2.09
C PHE A 8 -13.75 -8.73 3.42
N ARG A 9 -13.25 -7.49 3.44
CA ARG A 9 -12.72 -6.84 4.65
C ARG A 9 -13.83 -6.61 5.68
N THR A 10 -15.01 -6.18 5.25
CA THR A 10 -16.18 -6.00 6.13
C THR A 10 -16.56 -7.32 6.80
N ILE A 11 -16.65 -8.41 6.05
CA ILE A 11 -16.91 -9.75 6.60
C ILE A 11 -15.82 -10.15 7.59
N ALA A 12 -14.55 -9.96 7.24
CA ALA A 12 -13.45 -10.27 8.15
C ALA A 12 -13.55 -9.51 9.49
N LYS A 13 -13.96 -8.26 9.46
CA LYS A 13 -14.22 -7.45 10.67
C LYS A 13 -15.38 -8.03 11.49
N GLU A 14 -16.46 -8.44 10.86
CA GLU A 14 -17.59 -9.10 11.55
C GLU A 14 -17.16 -10.38 12.26
N PHE A 15 -16.21 -11.11 11.70
CA PHE A 15 -15.59 -12.29 12.32
C PHE A 15 -14.46 -11.99 13.32
N GLY A 16 -14.26 -10.71 13.67
CA GLY A 16 -13.35 -10.30 14.74
C GLY A 16 -11.92 -9.99 14.30
N ALA A 17 -11.66 -9.74 13.02
CA ALA A 17 -10.34 -9.27 12.59
C ALA A 17 -9.97 -7.96 13.28
N GLY A 18 -8.81 -7.93 13.97
CA GLY A 18 -8.31 -6.75 14.67
C GLY A 18 -7.80 -5.65 13.72
N LEU A 19 -7.30 -6.06 12.54
CA LEU A 19 -6.79 -5.19 11.48
C LEU A 19 -7.17 -5.80 10.13
N VAL A 20 -7.52 -4.98 9.16
CA VAL A 20 -7.69 -5.40 7.76
C VAL A 20 -6.71 -4.66 6.85
N VAL A 21 -6.27 -5.33 5.79
CA VAL A 21 -5.25 -4.82 4.87
C VAL A 21 -5.81 -4.76 3.47
N MET A 22 -5.61 -3.62 2.82
CA MET A 22 -5.98 -3.41 1.42
C MET A 22 -5.01 -4.12 0.46
N GLU A 23 -5.43 -4.33 -0.79
CA GLU A 23 -4.55 -4.77 -1.86
C GLU A 23 -3.38 -3.80 -2.08
N MET A 24 -2.25 -4.34 -2.57
CA MET A 24 -1.08 -3.52 -2.89
C MET A 24 -1.39 -2.44 -3.92
N ILE A 25 -0.99 -1.22 -3.63
CA ILE A 25 -1.14 -0.06 -4.50
C ILE A 25 0.23 0.39 -5.00
N SER A 26 0.34 0.58 -6.31
CA SER A 26 1.55 1.14 -6.93
C SER A 26 1.66 2.63 -6.63
N GLU A 27 2.84 3.09 -6.16
CA GLU A 27 3.10 4.52 -5.95
C GLU A 27 2.92 5.31 -7.26
N LYS A 28 3.36 4.75 -8.39
CA LYS A 28 3.17 5.37 -9.72
C LYS A 28 1.69 5.44 -10.09
N GLY A 29 0.94 4.35 -9.90
CA GLY A 29 -0.50 4.33 -10.17
C GLY A 29 -1.26 5.38 -9.37
N LEU A 30 -0.85 5.62 -8.13
CA LEU A 30 -1.43 6.64 -7.26
C LEU A 30 -1.05 8.06 -7.70
N LEU A 31 0.24 8.32 -7.90
CA LEU A 31 0.75 9.66 -8.25
C LEU A 31 0.33 10.13 -9.64
N TYR A 32 0.08 9.21 -10.57
CA TYR A 32 -0.44 9.52 -11.92
C TYR A 32 -1.98 9.54 -11.99
N ASN A 33 -2.66 9.57 -10.85
CA ASN A 33 -4.13 9.63 -10.76
C ASN A 33 -4.84 8.55 -11.59
N ASN A 34 -4.33 7.32 -11.55
CA ASN A 34 -4.99 6.19 -12.20
C ASN A 34 -6.36 5.95 -11.54
N GLU A 35 -7.44 6.13 -12.32
CA GLU A 35 -8.82 6.02 -11.82
C GLU A 35 -9.09 4.71 -11.09
N LYS A 36 -8.56 3.59 -11.60
CA LYS A 36 -8.69 2.29 -10.95
C LYS A 36 -8.02 2.28 -9.59
N THR A 37 -6.83 2.89 -9.48
CA THR A 37 -6.10 3.00 -8.21
C THR A 37 -6.86 3.87 -7.21
N LEU A 38 -7.37 5.01 -7.65
CA LEU A 38 -8.16 5.91 -6.80
C LEU A 38 -9.46 5.25 -6.31
N HIS A 39 -10.11 4.48 -7.17
CA HIS A 39 -11.31 3.73 -6.77
C HIS A 39 -11.02 2.67 -5.70
N MET A 40 -9.83 2.07 -5.70
CA MET A 40 -9.41 1.12 -4.66
C MET A 40 -9.22 1.76 -3.29
N LEU A 41 -9.05 3.08 -3.19
CA LEU A 41 -8.80 3.80 -1.93
C LEU A 41 -10.06 4.03 -1.08
N HIS A 42 -11.23 3.61 -1.56
CA HIS A 42 -12.46 3.72 -0.77
C HIS A 42 -12.38 2.82 0.47
N ILE A 43 -12.64 3.40 1.64
CA ILE A 43 -12.63 2.73 2.94
C ILE A 43 -13.95 3.02 3.63
N ASP A 44 -14.69 1.97 3.96
CA ASP A 44 -15.93 2.08 4.75
C ASP A 44 -15.59 2.23 6.24
N GLU A 45 -16.47 2.90 6.99
CA GLU A 45 -16.32 3.11 8.45
C GLU A 45 -16.13 1.79 9.23
N ASN A 46 -16.68 0.69 8.74
CA ASN A 46 -16.61 -0.63 9.37
C ASN A 46 -15.27 -1.34 9.11
N GLU A 47 -14.40 -0.80 8.28
CA GLU A 47 -13.12 -1.42 7.92
C GLU A 47 -11.96 -1.02 8.83
N HIS A 48 -12.20 -0.11 9.78
CA HIS A 48 -11.15 0.34 10.70
C HIS A 48 -10.84 -0.66 11.83
N PRO A 49 -9.58 -0.78 12.26
CA PRO A 49 -8.39 -0.16 11.66
C PRO A 49 -8.00 -0.80 10.32
N MET A 50 -7.57 0.03 9.38
CA MET A 50 -7.25 -0.32 8.00
C MET A 50 -5.81 0.04 7.66
N SER A 51 -5.10 -0.91 7.05
CA SER A 51 -3.77 -0.69 6.48
C SER A 51 -3.84 -0.63 4.95
N ILE A 52 -3.23 0.39 4.36
CA ILE A 52 -2.98 0.48 2.92
C ILE A 52 -1.53 0.08 2.66
N GLN A 53 -1.32 -0.91 1.79
CA GLN A 53 0.02 -1.36 1.41
C GLN A 53 0.45 -0.73 0.09
N LEU A 54 1.58 -0.01 0.13
CA LEU A 54 2.23 0.56 -1.05
C LEU A 54 3.35 -0.34 -1.56
N PHE A 55 3.59 -0.31 -2.86
CA PHE A 55 4.83 -0.78 -3.46
C PHE A 55 5.34 0.23 -4.50
N GLY A 56 6.66 0.34 -4.61
CA GLY A 56 7.31 1.23 -5.54
C GLY A 56 8.81 1.01 -5.56
N GLY A 57 9.50 1.54 -6.57
CA GLY A 57 10.93 1.41 -6.75
C GLY A 57 11.71 2.68 -6.39
N ASP A 58 11.04 3.74 -5.98
CA ASP A 58 11.63 5.02 -5.66
C ASP A 58 11.19 5.52 -4.29
N ALA A 59 12.16 5.84 -3.43
CA ALA A 59 11.90 6.27 -2.06
C ALA A 59 11.11 7.58 -2.00
N GLU A 60 11.44 8.54 -2.84
CA GLU A 60 10.73 9.83 -2.90
C GLU A 60 9.30 9.64 -3.42
N GLY A 61 9.11 8.78 -4.43
CA GLY A 61 7.78 8.40 -4.92
C GLY A 61 6.92 7.75 -3.84
N LEU A 62 7.49 6.82 -3.06
CA LEU A 62 6.81 6.17 -1.94
C LEU A 62 6.42 7.18 -0.84
N LYS A 63 7.32 8.11 -0.51
CA LYS A 63 7.03 9.18 0.46
C LYS A 63 5.86 10.03 0.00
N ARG A 64 5.89 10.52 -1.24
CA ARG A 64 4.79 11.32 -1.81
C ARG A 64 3.48 10.54 -1.85
N ALA A 65 3.53 9.25 -2.17
CA ALA A 65 2.35 8.39 -2.16
C ALA A 65 1.79 8.20 -0.74
N ALA A 66 2.65 8.02 0.25
CA ALA A 66 2.26 7.94 1.66
C ALA A 66 1.61 9.24 2.14
N ASP A 67 2.21 10.40 1.84
CA ASP A 67 1.64 11.71 2.15
C ASP A 67 0.27 11.90 1.49
N PHE A 68 0.11 11.45 0.24
CA PHE A 68 -1.18 11.49 -0.45
C PHE A 68 -2.24 10.65 0.27
N ILE A 69 -1.91 9.42 0.68
CA ILE A 69 -2.82 8.53 1.42
C ILE A 69 -3.21 9.17 2.75
N GLN A 70 -2.25 9.69 3.49
CA GLN A 70 -2.50 10.34 4.78
C GLN A 70 -3.45 11.54 4.65
N THR A 71 -3.32 12.31 3.58
CA THR A 71 -4.12 13.53 3.37
C THR A 71 -5.51 13.23 2.81
N ASN A 72 -5.64 12.23 1.95
CA ASN A 72 -6.83 12.01 1.12
C ASN A 72 -7.64 10.76 1.48
N THR A 73 -7.19 9.95 2.43
CA THR A 73 -7.88 8.74 2.84
C THR A 73 -8.07 8.68 4.35
N LYS A 74 -8.90 7.72 4.79
CA LYS A 74 -9.10 7.42 6.21
C LYS A 74 -8.27 6.21 6.67
N ALA A 75 -7.17 5.89 5.99
CA ALA A 75 -6.31 4.79 6.39
C ALA A 75 -5.66 5.07 7.75
N ASP A 76 -5.56 4.05 8.58
CA ASP A 76 -4.93 4.14 9.90
C ASP A 76 -3.43 3.86 9.81
N ILE A 77 -3.02 3.02 8.84
CA ILE A 77 -1.63 2.57 8.65
C ILE A 77 -1.28 2.61 7.16
N VAL A 78 -0.07 3.04 6.86
CA VAL A 78 0.55 2.85 5.54
C VAL A 78 1.70 1.85 5.69
N ASP A 79 1.63 0.76 4.95
CA ASP A 79 2.63 -0.29 4.91
C ASP A 79 3.39 -0.28 3.59
N ILE A 80 4.71 -0.53 3.62
CA ILE A 80 5.56 -0.55 2.42
C ILE A 80 6.00 -1.98 2.15
N ASN A 81 5.64 -2.50 0.97
CA ASN A 81 6.03 -3.84 0.55
C ASN A 81 7.48 -3.90 0.07
N MET A 82 8.31 -4.60 0.82
CA MET A 82 9.71 -4.90 0.46
C MET A 82 9.95 -6.40 0.22
N GLY A 83 8.91 -7.21 0.16
CA GLY A 83 9.04 -8.68 0.12
C GLY A 83 8.48 -9.36 -1.11
N CYS A 84 7.69 -8.70 -1.93
CA CYS A 84 7.02 -9.32 -3.08
C CYS A 84 8.05 -9.74 -4.16
N PRO A 85 8.18 -11.05 -4.49
CA PRO A 85 9.13 -11.55 -5.47
C PRO A 85 8.57 -11.60 -6.90
N VAL A 86 7.32 -11.21 -7.10
CA VAL A 86 6.64 -11.31 -8.40
C VAL A 86 7.37 -10.47 -9.44
N ASN A 87 7.61 -11.05 -10.62
CA ASN A 87 8.38 -10.42 -11.70
C ASN A 87 7.87 -9.02 -12.09
N LYS A 88 6.57 -8.81 -12.10
CA LYS A 88 5.96 -7.51 -12.40
C LYS A 88 6.37 -6.44 -11.38
N VAL A 89 6.49 -6.79 -10.10
CA VAL A 89 6.89 -5.90 -9.02
C VAL A 89 8.41 -5.68 -9.04
N VAL A 90 9.18 -6.76 -9.12
CA VAL A 90 10.66 -6.73 -9.12
C VAL A 90 11.24 -5.99 -10.34
N LYS A 91 10.64 -6.12 -11.51
CA LYS A 91 11.03 -5.37 -12.73
C LYS A 91 10.84 -3.85 -12.58
N ASN A 92 9.97 -3.41 -11.69
CA ASN A 92 9.78 -2.00 -11.34
C ASN A 92 10.65 -1.55 -10.15
N GLU A 93 11.75 -2.27 -9.89
CA GLU A 93 12.69 -2.01 -8.77
C GLU A 93 12.02 -2.05 -7.38
N ALA A 94 10.83 -2.66 -7.25
CA ALA A 94 10.00 -2.68 -6.06
C ALA A 94 9.97 -4.05 -5.37
N GLY A 95 9.31 -4.12 -4.21
CA GLY A 95 9.15 -5.36 -3.45
C GLY A 95 10.49 -5.93 -2.99
N ALA A 96 10.74 -7.21 -3.24
CA ALA A 96 11.97 -7.89 -2.84
C ALA A 96 13.27 -7.31 -3.45
N LYS A 97 13.17 -6.50 -4.50
CA LYS A 97 14.32 -5.83 -5.11
C LYS A 97 15.03 -4.90 -4.12
N TRP A 98 14.28 -4.26 -3.23
CA TRP A 98 14.82 -3.38 -2.18
C TRP A 98 15.84 -4.07 -1.28
N LEU A 99 15.69 -5.37 -1.05
CA LEU A 99 16.59 -6.15 -0.20
C LEU A 99 18.00 -6.32 -0.78
N LYS A 100 18.18 -6.00 -2.07
CA LYS A 100 19.48 -6.05 -2.75
C LYS A 100 20.25 -4.74 -2.67
N ASP A 101 19.62 -3.68 -2.20
CA ASP A 101 20.17 -2.32 -2.11
C ASP A 101 19.86 -1.72 -0.74
N LEU A 102 20.67 -2.04 0.25
CA LEU A 102 20.52 -1.56 1.63
C LEU A 102 20.52 -0.03 1.76
N PRO A 103 21.39 0.75 1.07
CA PRO A 103 21.33 2.20 1.10
C PRO A 103 19.97 2.74 0.62
N HIS A 104 19.39 2.11 -0.40
CA HIS A 104 18.09 2.49 -0.93
C HIS A 104 16.96 2.18 0.06
N CYS A 105 17.03 1.03 0.75
CA CYS A 105 16.11 0.68 1.83
C CYS A 105 16.15 1.69 2.99
N GLN A 106 17.34 2.18 3.35
CA GLN A 106 17.51 3.16 4.43
C GLN A 106 16.90 4.53 4.08
N GLY A 107 16.97 4.92 2.79
CA GLY A 107 16.33 6.15 2.31
C GLY A 107 14.80 6.10 2.32
N SER A 108 14.21 4.92 2.38
CA SER A 108 12.75 4.71 2.45
C SER A 108 12.19 4.74 3.88
N ASN A 109 13.02 4.98 4.90
CA ASN A 109 12.52 5.26 6.26
C ASN A 109 11.72 6.56 6.25
N VAL A 110 10.47 6.42 5.83
CA VAL A 110 9.44 7.42 6.06
C VAL A 110 9.22 7.43 7.56
N SER A 111 9.81 8.39 8.25
CA SER A 111 9.48 8.63 9.65
C SER A 111 7.96 8.88 9.70
N ALA A 112 7.29 7.98 10.38
CA ALA A 112 5.89 8.13 10.72
C ALA A 112 5.66 9.46 11.45
#